data_7bdc8be31f4ba7a3585f9ccb394f1599
#
_entry.id   7bdc8be31f4ba7a3585f9ccb394f1599
#
_cell.length_a   1.000
_cell.length_b   1.000
_cell.length_c   1.000
_cell.angle_alpha   90.00
_cell.angle_beta   90.00
_cell.angle_gamma   90.00
#
_symmetry.space_group_name_H-M   'P 1'
#
loop_
_entity.id
_entity.type
_entity.pdbx_description
1 polymer ?
#
loop_
_entity_poly.entity_id
_entity_poly.type
_entity_poly.pdbx_seq_one_letter_code
_entity_poly.pdbx_strand_id
1 'polypeptide(L)'
;MVVLATGVRANLDLVTQLGLDVGQLGGAVVAPTMQAYRRGRLVPDVFLAGDLVQSESAVMPGPTMSQLGSSAVKEGRVAGINAAGGKALSGPVASPWVSVIGDLQIAGTGLSQGLASWYGIETVSGKAAGSTRARYYPGGTPLTVKISADRVSRRIVGAQIIAGEDATGRINWLTAAVVEGVTADDFLVRAENAYCPPASMVQDVAIKAAEDLCRRLNQ
;
A
#
# COMPACT_ATOMS: atom_id res chain seq x y z
N MET A 1 16.07 -22.96 -19.69
CA MET A 1 15.71 -22.53 -18.32
C MET A 1 14.21 -22.37 -18.29
N VAL A 2 13.53 -22.92 -17.26
CA VAL A 2 12.09 -22.72 -17.03
C VAL A 2 11.95 -21.96 -15.72
N VAL A 3 11.11 -20.91 -15.69
CA VAL A 3 10.82 -20.11 -14.49
C VAL A 3 9.36 -20.35 -14.09
N LEU A 4 9.14 -20.76 -12.84
CA LEU A 4 7.81 -20.93 -12.25
C LEU A 4 7.53 -19.74 -11.31
N ALA A 5 6.53 -18.94 -11.65
CA ALA A 5 6.11 -17.76 -10.88
C ALA A 5 4.57 -17.74 -10.77
N THR A 6 4.03 -18.81 -10.16
CA THR A 6 2.59 -19.10 -10.14
C THR A 6 1.81 -18.40 -9.02
N GLY A 7 2.47 -17.51 -8.26
CA GLY A 7 1.88 -16.78 -7.14
C GLY A 7 1.80 -17.60 -5.85
N VAL A 8 1.01 -17.11 -4.90
CA VAL A 8 0.81 -17.67 -3.57
C VAL A 8 -0.67 -17.89 -3.30
N ARG A 9 -0.98 -18.81 -2.39
CA ARG A 9 -2.34 -19.04 -1.89
C ARG A 9 -2.32 -19.07 -0.37
N ALA A 10 -3.41 -18.60 0.24
CA ALA A 10 -3.61 -18.73 1.67
C ALA A 10 -3.67 -20.20 2.09
N ASN A 11 -2.96 -20.55 3.18
CA ASN A 11 -3.14 -21.88 3.80
C ASN A 11 -4.35 -21.81 4.72
N LEU A 12 -5.43 -22.47 4.33
CA LEU A 12 -6.72 -22.43 5.04
C LEU A 12 -7.05 -23.75 5.76
N ASP A 13 -6.09 -24.67 5.91
CA ASP A 13 -6.35 -25.98 6.51
C ASP A 13 -7.00 -25.89 7.89
N LEU A 14 -6.41 -25.10 8.80
CA LEU A 14 -6.96 -24.87 10.13
C LEU A 14 -8.28 -24.07 10.09
N VAL A 15 -8.37 -23.08 9.19
CA VAL A 15 -9.59 -22.27 9.01
C VAL A 15 -10.77 -23.18 8.65
N THR A 16 -10.54 -24.10 7.71
CA THR A 16 -11.54 -25.07 7.25
C THR A 16 -11.89 -26.09 8.34
N GLN A 17 -10.89 -26.65 9.03
CA GLN A 17 -11.10 -27.61 10.12
C GLN A 17 -11.93 -27.01 11.26
N LEU A 18 -11.73 -25.72 11.57
CA LEU A 18 -12.47 -25.01 12.58
C LEU A 18 -13.83 -24.50 12.08
N GLY A 19 -14.17 -24.70 10.81
CA GLY A 19 -15.40 -24.25 10.17
C GLY A 19 -15.56 -22.73 10.18
N LEU A 20 -14.46 -21.98 10.08
CA LEU A 20 -14.46 -20.52 10.03
C LEU A 20 -14.81 -20.02 8.63
N ASP A 21 -15.29 -18.78 8.56
CA ASP A 21 -15.74 -18.21 7.30
C ASP A 21 -14.57 -17.84 6.40
N VAL A 22 -14.68 -18.25 5.15
CA VAL A 22 -13.75 -17.89 4.06
C VAL A 22 -14.47 -16.93 3.12
N GLY A 23 -13.83 -15.83 2.79
CA GLY A 23 -14.40 -14.80 1.93
C GLY A 23 -14.16 -15.03 0.45
N GLN A 24 -14.70 -14.15 -0.36
CA GLN A 24 -14.69 -14.25 -1.83
C GLN A 24 -13.27 -14.21 -2.45
N LEU A 25 -12.29 -13.67 -1.74
CA LEU A 25 -10.91 -13.60 -2.22
C LEU A 25 -10.09 -14.84 -1.82
N GLY A 26 -10.72 -15.84 -1.16
CA GLY A 26 -10.04 -17.04 -0.70
C GLY A 26 -9.19 -16.82 0.56
N GLY A 27 -9.45 -15.79 1.34
CA GLY A 27 -8.87 -15.56 2.66
C GLY A 27 -9.93 -15.72 3.77
N ALA A 28 -9.49 -16.00 4.99
CA ALA A 28 -10.37 -16.06 6.15
C ALA A 28 -10.98 -14.68 6.44
N VAL A 29 -12.25 -14.66 6.80
CA VAL A 29 -12.96 -13.41 7.17
C VAL A 29 -12.68 -13.08 8.63
N VAL A 30 -12.20 -11.87 8.87
CA VAL A 30 -11.92 -11.36 10.21
C VAL A 30 -12.57 -9.99 10.43
N ALA A 31 -12.86 -9.67 11.68
CA ALA A 31 -13.24 -8.34 12.11
C ALA A 31 -12.00 -7.41 12.17
N PRO A 32 -12.14 -6.09 12.25
CA PRO A 32 -11.03 -5.18 12.53
C PRO A 32 -10.25 -5.50 13.80
N THR A 33 -10.81 -6.24 14.72
CA THR A 33 -10.16 -6.80 15.92
C THR A 33 -9.29 -8.03 15.63
N MET A 34 -9.24 -8.51 14.39
CA MET A 34 -8.65 -9.77 13.97
C MET A 34 -9.36 -11.02 14.51
N GLN A 35 -10.52 -10.90 15.11
CA GLN A 35 -11.35 -12.05 15.47
C GLN A 35 -11.96 -12.71 14.23
N ALA A 36 -11.96 -14.04 14.23
CA ALA A 36 -12.55 -14.85 13.17
C ALA A 36 -14.08 -14.84 13.20
N TYR A 37 -14.67 -15.06 12.02
CA TYR A 37 -16.10 -15.32 11.88
C TYR A 37 -16.37 -16.80 11.63
N ARG A 38 -17.53 -17.26 12.12
CA ARG A 38 -18.14 -18.55 11.80
C ARG A 38 -19.62 -18.36 11.55
N ARG A 39 -20.09 -18.66 10.35
CA ARG A 39 -21.51 -18.46 9.92
C ARG A 39 -21.98 -17.01 10.18
N GLY A 40 -21.12 -16.04 9.86
CA GLY A 40 -21.40 -14.61 10.02
C GLY A 40 -21.38 -14.09 11.46
N ARG A 41 -20.95 -14.89 12.45
CA ARG A 41 -20.84 -14.48 13.85
C ARG A 41 -19.40 -14.53 14.32
N LEU A 42 -18.99 -13.55 15.12
CA LEU A 42 -17.67 -13.55 15.76
C LEU A 42 -17.49 -14.79 16.63
N VAL A 43 -16.34 -15.41 16.51
CA VAL A 43 -15.95 -16.55 17.36
C VAL A 43 -15.14 -16.01 18.53
N PRO A 44 -15.58 -16.21 19.77
CA PRO A 44 -14.78 -15.84 20.94
C PRO A 44 -13.42 -16.54 20.90
N ASP A 45 -12.38 -15.83 21.33
CA ASP A 45 -11.02 -16.38 21.57
C ASP A 45 -10.30 -16.96 20.34
N VAL A 46 -10.80 -16.71 19.11
CA VAL A 46 -10.15 -17.11 17.87
C VAL A 46 -9.75 -15.88 17.06
N PHE A 47 -8.46 -15.69 16.90
CA PHE A 47 -7.88 -14.58 16.15
C PHE A 47 -7.03 -15.10 14.99
N LEU A 48 -7.12 -14.46 13.84
CA LEU A 48 -6.38 -14.80 12.63
C LEU A 48 -5.69 -13.55 12.10
N ALA A 49 -4.49 -13.70 11.54
CA ALA A 49 -3.73 -12.57 10.99
C ALA A 49 -2.74 -13.03 9.91
N GLY A 50 -2.33 -12.14 9.07
CA GLY A 50 -1.31 -12.37 8.03
C GLY A 50 -1.88 -12.91 6.73
N ASP A 51 -1.06 -13.65 5.99
CA ASP A 51 -1.32 -14.02 4.58
C ASP A 51 -2.60 -14.85 4.36
N LEU A 52 -3.16 -15.41 5.42
CA LEU A 52 -4.39 -16.22 5.35
C LEU A 52 -5.68 -15.41 5.47
N VAL A 53 -5.62 -14.14 5.89
CA VAL A 53 -6.82 -13.31 6.07
C VAL A 53 -7.05 -12.36 4.91
N GLN A 54 -8.32 -12.00 4.69
CA GLN A 54 -8.67 -10.85 3.86
C GLN A 54 -8.95 -9.65 4.78
N SER A 55 -8.32 -8.53 4.44
CA SER A 55 -8.36 -7.29 5.23
C SER A 55 -9.13 -6.21 4.49
N GLU A 56 -9.58 -5.18 5.19
CA GLU A 56 -10.17 -4.00 4.58
C GLU A 56 -9.15 -3.26 3.71
N SER A 57 -9.55 -2.88 2.51
CA SER A 57 -8.71 -2.10 1.60
C SER A 57 -8.75 -0.61 1.97
N ALA A 58 -7.59 0.05 1.94
CA ALA A 58 -7.51 1.51 2.09
C ALA A 58 -8.05 2.27 0.86
N VAL A 59 -8.25 1.60 -0.26
CA VAL A 59 -8.55 2.25 -1.55
C VAL A 59 -9.86 1.78 -2.15
N MET A 60 -10.11 0.47 -2.10
CA MET A 60 -11.28 -0.14 -2.73
C MET A 60 -12.41 -0.31 -1.72
N PRO A 61 -13.67 -0.24 -2.14
CA PRO A 61 -14.75 -0.74 -1.31
C PRO A 61 -14.62 -2.26 -1.17
N GLY A 62 -14.56 -2.74 0.09
CA GLY A 62 -14.50 -4.16 0.40
C GLY A 62 -13.09 -4.70 0.72
N PRO A 63 -12.95 -6.02 0.76
CA PRO A 63 -11.72 -6.66 1.21
C PRO A 63 -10.63 -6.70 0.15
N THR A 64 -9.40 -6.85 0.61
CA THR A 64 -8.21 -7.15 -0.19
C THR A 64 -7.39 -8.26 0.46
N MET A 65 -6.50 -8.87 -0.31
CA MET A 65 -5.49 -9.80 0.19
C MET A 65 -4.13 -9.12 0.16
N SER A 66 -3.60 -8.79 1.33
CA SER A 66 -2.27 -8.19 1.46
C SER A 66 -1.26 -9.22 1.95
N GLN A 67 -0.87 -10.15 1.12
CA GLN A 67 0.07 -11.21 1.45
C GLN A 67 1.51 -10.68 1.55
N LEU A 68 1.71 -9.76 2.50
CA LEU A 68 2.96 -9.05 2.76
C LEU A 68 3.33 -9.14 4.25
N GLY A 69 4.61 -9.38 4.53
CA GLY A 69 5.12 -9.50 5.89
C GLY A 69 4.83 -8.27 6.77
N SER A 70 4.87 -7.05 6.21
CA SER A 70 4.54 -5.82 6.93
C SER A 70 3.07 -5.75 7.37
N SER A 71 2.14 -6.20 6.54
CA SER A 71 0.73 -6.33 6.88
C SER A 71 0.53 -7.41 7.94
N ALA A 72 1.17 -8.57 7.77
CA ALA A 72 1.10 -9.68 8.73
C ALA A 72 1.57 -9.27 10.13
N VAL A 73 2.67 -8.49 10.24
CA VAL A 73 3.16 -7.97 11.52
C VAL A 73 2.16 -6.99 12.16
N LYS A 74 1.57 -6.08 11.36
CA LYS A 74 0.55 -5.14 11.84
C LYS A 74 -0.67 -5.89 12.39
N GLU A 75 -1.20 -6.81 11.62
CA GLU A 75 -2.37 -7.62 11.98
C GLU A 75 -2.11 -8.56 13.17
N GLY A 76 -0.95 -9.23 13.18
CA GLY A 76 -0.52 -10.09 14.27
C GLY A 76 -0.39 -9.34 15.59
N ARG A 77 0.07 -8.08 15.56
CA ARG A 77 0.10 -7.21 16.76
C ARG A 77 -1.31 -6.95 17.30
N VAL A 78 -2.26 -6.62 16.42
CA VAL A 78 -3.66 -6.39 16.79
C VAL A 78 -4.29 -7.67 17.35
N ALA A 79 -4.09 -8.80 16.69
CA ALA A 79 -4.55 -10.11 17.14
C ALA A 79 -3.99 -10.46 18.54
N GLY A 80 -2.68 -10.27 18.75
CA GLY A 80 -2.04 -10.54 20.03
C GLY A 80 -2.52 -9.65 21.17
N ILE A 81 -2.70 -8.34 20.91
CA ILE A 81 -3.26 -7.41 21.91
C ILE A 81 -4.66 -7.85 22.32
N ASN A 82 -5.52 -8.20 21.35
CA ASN A 82 -6.90 -8.56 21.63
C ASN A 82 -7.02 -9.96 22.28
N ALA A 83 -6.17 -10.90 21.89
CA ALA A 83 -6.09 -12.22 22.52
C ALA A 83 -5.67 -12.13 23.99
N ALA A 84 -4.87 -11.12 24.35
CA ALA A 84 -4.49 -10.82 25.74
C ALA A 84 -5.55 -9.97 26.51
N GLY A 85 -6.75 -9.78 25.96
CA GLY A 85 -7.83 -9.01 26.59
C GLY A 85 -7.76 -7.49 26.35
N GLY A 86 -6.86 -7.02 25.47
CA GLY A 86 -6.78 -5.61 25.08
C GLY A 86 -7.87 -5.21 24.07
N LYS A 87 -7.78 -3.96 23.58
CA LYS A 87 -8.72 -3.40 22.60
C LYS A 87 -7.92 -2.66 21.52
N ALA A 88 -7.62 -3.35 20.43
CA ALA A 88 -6.95 -2.78 19.26
C ALA A 88 -7.76 -3.04 17.99
N LEU A 89 -7.65 -2.14 17.01
CA LEU A 89 -8.26 -2.28 15.70
C LEU A 89 -7.18 -2.25 14.62
N SER A 90 -7.24 -3.15 13.68
CA SER A 90 -6.45 -3.07 12.45
C SER A 90 -7.10 -2.04 11.52
N GLY A 91 -6.34 -1.04 11.14
CA GLY A 91 -6.75 -0.14 10.07
C GLY A 91 -6.65 -0.82 8.70
N PRO A 92 -7.20 -0.18 7.66
CA PRO A 92 -7.15 -0.70 6.31
C PRO A 92 -5.72 -0.88 5.80
N VAL A 93 -5.54 -1.67 4.74
CA VAL A 93 -4.25 -1.96 4.12
C VAL A 93 -4.14 -1.33 2.73
N ALA A 94 -3.00 -0.72 2.44
CA ALA A 94 -2.64 -0.19 1.13
C ALA A 94 -1.58 -1.05 0.42
N SER A 95 -1.19 -2.16 1.02
CA SER A 95 -0.25 -3.17 0.48
C SER A 95 1.06 -2.57 -0.09
N PRO A 96 1.85 -1.81 0.71
CA PRO A 96 3.11 -1.29 0.24
C PRO A 96 4.15 -2.40 0.05
N TRP A 97 4.88 -2.31 -1.05
CA TRP A 97 5.94 -3.26 -1.36
C TRP A 97 7.15 -2.56 -2.00
N VAL A 98 8.31 -3.17 -1.86
CA VAL A 98 9.54 -2.82 -2.53
C VAL A 98 10.28 -4.09 -2.96
N SER A 99 10.88 -4.05 -4.13
CA SER A 99 11.76 -5.11 -4.66
C SER A 99 13.03 -4.51 -5.22
N VAL A 100 14.12 -5.24 -5.11
CA VAL A 100 15.42 -4.86 -5.68
C VAL A 100 15.75 -5.79 -6.84
N ILE A 101 15.99 -5.21 -8.01
CA ILE A 101 16.32 -5.95 -9.24
C ILE A 101 17.60 -5.32 -9.81
N GLY A 102 18.73 -6.00 -9.65
CA GLY A 102 20.04 -5.41 -9.95
C GLY A 102 20.27 -4.16 -9.08
N ASP A 103 20.56 -3.04 -9.73
CA ASP A 103 20.81 -1.76 -9.07
C ASP A 103 19.54 -0.89 -8.93
N LEU A 104 18.37 -1.45 -9.26
CA LEU A 104 17.10 -0.73 -9.22
C LEU A 104 16.24 -1.20 -8.04
N GLN A 105 15.67 -0.24 -7.33
CA GLN A 105 14.59 -0.43 -6.40
C GLN A 105 13.28 -0.07 -7.10
N ILE A 106 12.32 -1.01 -7.07
CA ILE A 106 10.97 -0.82 -7.60
C ILE A 106 10.01 -0.92 -6.44
N ALA A 107 9.14 0.06 -6.28
CA ALA A 107 8.20 0.09 -5.16
C ALA A 107 6.79 0.48 -5.62
N GLY A 108 5.79 0.05 -4.85
CA GLY A 108 4.40 0.41 -5.10
C GLY A 108 3.56 0.35 -3.84
N THR A 109 2.42 1.04 -3.88
CA THR A 109 1.37 1.02 -2.85
C THR A 109 0.02 1.30 -3.48
N GLY A 110 -1.05 0.81 -2.88
CA GLY A 110 -2.41 1.01 -3.38
C GLY A 110 -2.63 0.37 -4.75
N LEU A 111 -3.37 1.04 -5.62
CA LEU A 111 -3.76 0.53 -6.93
C LEU A 111 -2.82 1.03 -8.04
N SER A 112 -2.43 0.12 -8.91
CA SER A 112 -1.96 0.51 -10.24
C SER A 112 -3.13 1.03 -11.08
N GLN A 113 -2.86 1.79 -12.13
CA GLN A 113 -3.90 2.31 -13.03
C GLN A 113 -4.71 1.18 -13.69
N GLY A 114 -4.04 0.07 -14.08
CA GLY A 114 -4.73 -1.09 -14.63
C GLY A 114 -5.62 -1.80 -13.62
N LEU A 115 -5.15 -1.94 -12.37
CA LEU A 115 -5.93 -2.56 -11.31
C LEU A 115 -7.12 -1.67 -10.91
N ALA A 116 -6.94 -0.34 -10.83
CA ALA A 116 -8.03 0.60 -10.58
C ALA A 116 -9.12 0.50 -11.65
N SER A 117 -8.73 0.45 -12.93
CA SER A 117 -9.67 0.29 -14.05
C SER A 117 -10.45 -1.03 -13.94
N TRP A 118 -9.80 -2.12 -13.54
CA TRP A 118 -10.47 -3.41 -13.34
C TRP A 118 -11.54 -3.35 -12.23
N TYR A 119 -11.33 -2.51 -11.20
CA TYR A 119 -12.33 -2.24 -10.15
C TYR A 119 -13.33 -1.13 -10.52
N GLY A 120 -13.29 -0.60 -11.74
CA GLY A 120 -14.19 0.47 -12.20
C GLY A 120 -13.86 1.86 -11.60
N ILE A 121 -12.65 2.03 -11.07
CA ILE A 121 -12.17 3.32 -10.53
C ILE A 121 -11.45 4.08 -11.66
N GLU A 122 -12.05 5.19 -12.10
CA GLU A 122 -11.41 6.07 -13.06
C GLU A 122 -10.30 6.87 -12.39
N THR A 123 -9.07 6.68 -12.87
CA THR A 123 -7.89 7.36 -12.26
C THR A 123 -7.20 8.28 -13.24
N VAL A 124 -6.67 9.37 -12.69
CA VAL A 124 -5.69 10.24 -13.33
C VAL A 124 -4.33 10.00 -12.68
N SER A 125 -3.27 10.03 -13.47
CA SER A 125 -1.91 9.84 -12.95
C SER A 125 -1.01 11.00 -13.31
N GLY A 126 -0.24 11.48 -12.34
CA GLY A 126 0.88 12.38 -12.54
C GLY A 126 2.21 11.63 -12.42
N LYS A 127 3.21 12.06 -13.18
CA LYS A 127 4.53 11.43 -13.23
C LYS A 127 5.62 12.49 -13.25
N ALA A 128 6.67 12.27 -12.48
CA ALA A 128 7.88 13.07 -12.54
C ALA A 128 9.12 12.18 -12.50
N ALA A 129 10.19 12.69 -13.09
CA ALA A 129 11.52 12.09 -13.03
C ALA A 129 12.53 13.11 -12.51
N GLY A 130 13.57 12.63 -11.83
CA GLY A 130 14.61 13.47 -11.27
C GLY A 130 15.79 12.63 -10.76
N SER A 131 16.48 13.18 -9.77
CA SER A 131 17.58 12.52 -9.07
C SER A 131 17.21 12.30 -7.61
N THR A 132 17.79 11.29 -6.99
CA THR A 132 17.64 11.00 -5.56
C THR A 132 18.32 12.04 -4.67
N ARG A 133 19.31 12.77 -5.20
CA ARG A 133 20.09 13.80 -4.47
C ARG A 133 20.17 15.10 -5.26
N ALA A 134 20.62 16.16 -4.60
CA ALA A 134 20.88 17.43 -5.26
C ALA A 134 21.84 17.25 -6.46
N ARG A 135 21.52 17.87 -7.59
CA ARG A 135 22.27 17.66 -8.86
C ARG A 135 23.75 17.99 -8.78
N TYR A 136 24.12 18.93 -7.93
CA TYR A 136 25.52 19.33 -7.71
C TYR A 136 26.25 18.44 -6.70
N TYR A 137 25.55 17.49 -6.05
CA TYR A 137 26.15 16.55 -5.14
C TYR A 137 26.36 15.19 -5.85
N PRO A 138 27.57 14.59 -5.75
CA PRO A 138 27.89 13.35 -6.46
C PRO A 138 27.11 12.15 -5.92
N GLY A 139 26.95 11.12 -6.77
CA GLY A 139 26.36 9.84 -6.40
C GLY A 139 24.84 9.79 -6.40
N GLY A 140 24.15 10.83 -6.88
CA GLY A 140 22.71 10.77 -7.11
C GLY A 140 22.34 9.81 -8.23
N THR A 141 21.26 9.07 -8.06
CA THR A 141 20.75 8.09 -9.03
C THR A 141 19.41 8.54 -9.63
N PRO A 142 19.04 8.03 -10.81
CA PRO A 142 17.73 8.30 -11.39
C PRO A 142 16.59 7.88 -10.48
N LEU A 143 15.55 8.70 -10.43
CA LEU A 143 14.34 8.47 -9.67
C LEU A 143 13.14 8.85 -10.54
N THR A 144 12.15 7.97 -10.63
CA THR A 144 10.86 8.23 -11.25
C THR A 144 9.75 7.90 -10.26
N VAL A 145 8.82 8.81 -10.09
CA VAL A 145 7.62 8.63 -9.26
C VAL A 145 6.37 8.83 -10.12
N LYS A 146 5.40 7.94 -9.96
CA LYS A 146 4.05 8.07 -10.52
C LYS A 146 3.07 8.00 -9.36
N ILE A 147 2.15 8.95 -9.29
CA ILE A 147 1.05 9.00 -8.31
C ILE A 147 -0.26 8.95 -9.09
N SER A 148 -1.20 8.15 -8.63
CA SER A 148 -2.53 8.03 -9.22
C SER A 148 -3.59 8.45 -8.21
N ALA A 149 -4.56 9.24 -8.65
CA ALA A 149 -5.72 9.64 -7.85
C ALA A 149 -7.02 9.24 -8.54
N ASP A 150 -8.04 8.97 -7.76
CA ASP A 150 -9.41 8.85 -8.24
C ASP A 150 -9.86 10.17 -8.86
N ARG A 151 -10.43 10.14 -10.05
CA ARG A 151 -10.78 11.34 -10.81
C ARG A 151 -11.81 12.21 -10.10
N VAL A 152 -12.75 11.60 -9.40
CA VAL A 152 -13.89 12.30 -8.79
C VAL A 152 -13.54 12.83 -7.41
N SER A 153 -13.07 11.96 -6.51
CA SER A 153 -12.73 12.33 -5.14
C SER A 153 -11.37 13.02 -5.02
N ARG A 154 -10.52 12.92 -6.06
CA ARG A 154 -9.14 13.40 -6.12
C ARG A 154 -8.22 12.77 -5.06
N ARG A 155 -8.69 11.74 -4.32
CA ARG A 155 -7.89 11.00 -3.33
C ARG A 155 -6.79 10.21 -4.02
N ILE A 156 -5.60 10.23 -3.45
CA ILE A 156 -4.49 9.39 -3.90
C ILE A 156 -4.87 7.94 -3.64
N VAL A 157 -4.91 7.13 -4.70
CA VAL A 157 -5.30 5.72 -4.65
C VAL A 157 -4.13 4.77 -4.88
N GLY A 158 -2.99 5.29 -5.30
CA GLY A 158 -1.80 4.47 -5.49
C GLY A 158 -0.59 5.25 -5.97
N ALA A 159 0.58 4.64 -5.80
CA ALA A 159 1.85 5.19 -6.26
C ALA A 159 2.81 4.09 -6.70
N GLN A 160 3.72 4.44 -7.59
CA GLN A 160 4.78 3.57 -8.10
C GLN A 160 6.09 4.35 -8.19
N ILE A 161 7.20 3.70 -7.83
CA ILE A 161 8.53 4.30 -7.82
C ILE A 161 9.52 3.37 -8.51
N ILE A 162 10.41 3.93 -9.29
CA ILE A 162 11.63 3.27 -9.78
C ILE A 162 12.79 4.19 -9.42
N ALA A 163 13.77 3.69 -8.67
CA ALA A 163 14.92 4.46 -8.21
C ALA A 163 16.16 3.59 -8.10
N GLY A 164 17.33 4.20 -8.15
CA GLY A 164 18.58 3.52 -7.80
C GLY A 164 18.80 3.43 -6.28
N GLU A 165 18.16 4.30 -5.52
CA GLU A 165 18.26 4.31 -4.04
C GLU A 165 16.98 4.91 -3.42
N ASP A 166 16.75 4.61 -2.13
CA ASP A 166 15.73 5.24 -1.26
C ASP A 166 14.29 5.23 -1.81
N ALA A 167 13.89 4.17 -2.51
CA ALA A 167 12.49 3.98 -2.88
C ALA A 167 11.61 3.70 -1.66
N THR A 168 12.16 3.04 -0.62
CA THR A 168 11.42 2.61 0.58
C THR A 168 10.90 3.80 1.39
N GLY A 169 11.75 4.81 1.65
CA GLY A 169 11.32 6.00 2.40
C GLY A 169 10.15 6.72 1.70
N ARG A 170 10.27 6.90 0.39
CA ARG A 170 9.25 7.58 -0.43
C ARG A 170 7.95 6.79 -0.53
N ILE A 171 8.02 5.47 -0.74
CA ILE A 171 6.79 4.67 -0.83
C ILE A 171 6.06 4.58 0.50
N ASN A 172 6.77 4.56 1.64
CA ASN A 172 6.17 4.60 2.96
C ASN A 172 5.42 5.92 3.20
N TRP A 173 6.00 7.05 2.80
CA TRP A 173 5.35 8.36 2.86
C TRP A 173 4.07 8.41 2.00
N LEU A 174 4.13 7.94 0.75
CA LEU A 174 2.97 7.85 -0.15
C LEU A 174 1.93 6.83 0.36
N THR A 175 2.36 5.75 1.02
CA THR A 175 1.45 4.78 1.66
C THR A 175 0.64 5.43 2.78
N ALA A 176 1.27 6.26 3.62
CA ALA A 176 0.55 7.01 4.64
C ALA A 176 -0.51 7.93 4.02
N ALA A 177 -0.17 8.64 2.94
CA ALA A 177 -1.13 9.48 2.21
C ALA A 177 -2.31 8.68 1.64
N VAL A 178 -2.06 7.46 1.10
CA VAL A 178 -3.13 6.57 0.61
C VAL A 178 -4.04 6.10 1.74
N VAL A 179 -3.45 5.65 2.86
CA VAL A 179 -4.22 5.13 4.01
C VAL A 179 -5.08 6.22 4.65
N GLU A 180 -4.55 7.43 4.76
CA GLU A 180 -5.26 8.60 5.31
C GLU A 180 -6.25 9.23 4.30
N GLY A 181 -6.29 8.72 3.06
CA GLY A 181 -7.16 9.22 2.01
C GLY A 181 -6.89 10.67 1.60
N VAL A 182 -5.63 11.06 1.63
CA VAL A 182 -5.18 12.42 1.26
C VAL A 182 -5.48 12.69 -0.21
N THR A 183 -6.01 13.89 -0.52
CA THR A 183 -6.22 14.29 -1.91
C THR A 183 -4.90 14.72 -2.58
N ALA A 184 -4.86 14.69 -3.91
CA ALA A 184 -3.70 15.18 -4.66
C ALA A 184 -3.39 16.65 -4.34
N ASP A 185 -4.42 17.47 -4.16
CA ASP A 185 -4.31 18.90 -3.83
C ASP A 185 -3.76 19.12 -2.42
N ASP A 186 -4.28 18.38 -1.43
CA ASP A 186 -3.78 18.45 -0.05
C ASP A 186 -2.33 17.96 0.04
N PHE A 187 -2.01 16.85 -0.68
CA PHE A 187 -0.63 16.37 -0.73
C PHE A 187 0.31 17.43 -1.31
N LEU A 188 -0.08 18.06 -2.42
CA LEU A 188 0.75 19.09 -3.07
C LEU A 188 1.05 20.29 -2.15
N VAL A 189 0.08 20.74 -1.37
CA VAL A 189 0.24 21.96 -0.56
C VAL A 189 0.74 21.70 0.86
N ARG A 190 0.60 20.48 1.38
CA ARG A 190 0.96 20.14 2.77
C ARG A 190 2.17 19.22 2.89
N ALA A 191 2.55 18.52 1.80
CA ALA A 191 3.68 17.62 1.83
C ALA A 191 4.99 18.40 1.92
N GLU A 192 5.80 18.07 2.88
CA GLU A 192 7.11 18.63 3.12
C GLU A 192 8.14 17.51 3.21
N ASN A 193 9.27 17.66 2.53
CA ASN A 193 10.35 16.68 2.59
C ASN A 193 11.58 17.24 3.31
N ALA A 194 12.27 16.39 4.06
CA ALA A 194 13.57 16.73 4.61
C ALA A 194 14.58 16.96 3.49
N TYR A 195 15.41 17.99 3.61
CA TYR A 195 16.41 18.34 2.62
C TYR A 195 17.82 18.36 3.20
N CYS A 196 18.70 17.64 2.53
CA CYS A 196 20.14 17.73 2.67
C CYS A 196 20.78 17.33 1.33
N PRO A 197 21.71 18.12 0.74
CA PRO A 197 22.26 17.84 -0.59
C PRO A 197 22.74 16.41 -0.84
N PRO A 198 23.44 15.74 0.11
CA PRO A 198 23.87 14.35 -0.07
C PRO A 198 22.75 13.31 0.07
N ALA A 199 21.57 13.67 0.58
CA ALA A 199 20.51 12.72 0.91
C ALA A 199 19.23 12.90 0.08
N SER A 200 18.94 14.13 -0.39
CA SER A 200 17.66 14.43 -1.03
C SER A 200 17.71 15.64 -1.95
N MET A 201 16.65 15.88 -2.70
CA MET A 201 16.39 17.11 -3.43
C MET A 201 15.64 18.10 -2.54
N VAL A 202 15.81 19.42 -2.76
CA VAL A 202 15.06 20.49 -2.06
C VAL A 202 13.55 20.32 -2.26
N GLN A 203 13.11 19.89 -3.42
CA GLN A 203 11.75 19.46 -3.71
C GLN A 203 11.79 18.02 -4.21
N ASP A 204 11.20 17.10 -3.45
CA ASP A 204 11.21 15.68 -3.81
C ASP A 204 10.44 15.42 -5.12
N VAL A 205 10.85 14.38 -5.83
CA VAL A 205 10.21 13.98 -7.10
C VAL A 205 8.76 13.57 -6.89
N ALA A 206 8.38 13.09 -5.69
CA ALA A 206 7.00 12.79 -5.35
C ALA A 206 6.12 14.04 -5.35
N ILE A 207 6.62 15.18 -4.84
CA ILE A 207 5.89 16.46 -4.89
C ILE A 207 5.72 16.93 -6.34
N LYS A 208 6.75 16.79 -7.18
CA LYS A 208 6.66 17.11 -8.62
C LYS A 208 5.67 16.20 -9.37
N ALA A 209 5.59 14.93 -8.97
CA ALA A 209 4.58 14.02 -9.53
C ALA A 209 3.15 14.43 -9.12
N ALA A 210 2.97 14.95 -7.90
CA ALA A 210 1.69 15.50 -7.45
C ALA A 210 1.34 16.80 -8.19
N GLU A 211 2.30 17.68 -8.50
CA GLU A 211 2.08 18.85 -9.35
C GLU A 211 1.55 18.46 -10.75
N ASP A 212 2.19 17.47 -11.40
CA ASP A 212 1.72 16.96 -12.69
C ASP A 212 0.33 16.33 -12.59
N LEU A 213 0.06 15.58 -11.49
CA LEU A 213 -1.24 14.99 -11.21
C LEU A 213 -2.34 16.06 -11.07
N CYS A 214 -2.14 17.07 -10.23
CA CYS A 214 -3.10 18.16 -10.03
C CYS A 214 -3.38 18.91 -11.34
N ARG A 215 -2.35 19.18 -12.14
CA ARG A 215 -2.51 19.81 -13.46
C ARG A 215 -3.40 18.98 -14.38
N ARG A 216 -3.24 17.64 -14.39
CA ARG A 216 -4.04 16.72 -15.22
C ARG A 216 -5.46 16.50 -14.70
N LEU A 217 -5.67 16.59 -13.39
CA LEU A 217 -7.00 16.53 -12.77
C LEU A 217 -7.85 17.76 -13.09
N ASN A 218 -7.21 18.89 -13.47
CA ASN A 218 -7.87 20.13 -13.83
C ASN A 218 -8.13 20.27 -15.36
N GLN A 219 -7.75 19.29 -16.16
CA GLN A 219 -8.02 19.18 -17.60
C GLN A 219 -9.25 18.32 -17.86
#